data_c700274f6de91802db9e656b67ad8f0b
#
_entry.id   c700274f6de91802db9e656b67ad8f0b
#
_cell.length_a   1.000
_cell.length_b   1.000
_cell.length_c   1.000
_cell.angle_alpha   90.00
_cell.angle_beta   90.00
_cell.angle_gamma   90.00
#
_symmetry.space_group_name_H-M   'P 1'
#
loop_
_entity.id
_entity.type
_entity.pdbx_description
1 polymer ?
#
loop_
_entity_poly.entity_id
_entity_poly.type
_entity_poly.pdbx_seq_one_letter_code
_entity_poly.pdbx_strand_id
1 'polypeptide(L)'
;RIHWDKRPNNTRRRGAYSKDGGQTWGDWHIIEALPDGHQQRSYGCMGGLTRLAVKGRDILVFSNLDTSNAKREKITVRASFDAGKTWPVKRLVFDGPSAYSSMTSGRPGTDTEGWVYLHFEGGPKGGSTVAKFNLAWLLEGTPTGDGAVPRL
;
A
#
# COMPACT_ATOMS: atom_id res chain seq x y z
N ARG A 1 11.79 1.45 -8.72
CA ARG A 1 12.47 0.73 -7.63
C ARG A 1 13.98 0.75 -7.86
N ILE A 2 14.74 1.28 -6.90
CA ILE A 2 16.19 1.35 -6.99
C ILE A 2 16.78 0.20 -6.17
N HIS A 3 17.24 -0.85 -6.83
CA HIS A 3 17.79 -2.04 -6.20
C HIS A 3 19.20 -1.84 -5.59
N TRP A 4 19.91 -0.78 -5.96
CA TRP A 4 21.36 -0.70 -5.79
C TRP A 4 21.82 0.41 -4.83
N ASP A 5 20.90 1.01 -4.13
CA ASP A 5 21.25 2.07 -3.21
C ASP A 5 21.77 1.46 -1.90
N LYS A 6 23.09 1.53 -1.71
CA LYS A 6 23.78 1.05 -0.51
C LYS A 6 23.70 2.01 0.68
N ARG A 7 22.94 3.11 0.58
CA ARG A 7 22.81 4.07 1.66
C ARG A 7 22.11 3.47 2.87
N PRO A 8 22.52 3.82 4.09
CA PRO A 8 21.78 3.48 5.30
C PRO A 8 20.32 3.91 5.15
N ASN A 9 19.37 3.12 5.67
CA ASN A 9 17.93 3.36 5.63
C ASN A 9 17.23 3.21 4.27
N ASN A 10 17.80 2.44 3.37
CA ASN A 10 17.22 2.21 2.05
C ASN A 10 16.09 1.16 2.02
N THR A 11 15.37 1.03 3.12
CA THR A 11 14.26 0.06 3.28
C THR A 11 12.89 0.72 3.17
N ARG A 12 12.86 1.95 2.64
CA ARG A 12 11.63 2.75 2.46
C ARG A 12 11.35 3.02 0.99
N ARG A 13 10.07 3.19 0.68
CA ARG A 13 9.64 3.57 -0.66
C ARG A 13 10.06 5.00 -0.99
N ARG A 14 10.28 5.22 -2.26
CA ARG A 14 10.52 6.56 -2.82
C ARG A 14 9.30 7.00 -3.58
N GLY A 15 8.95 8.26 -3.43
CA GLY A 15 7.89 8.92 -4.15
C GLY A 15 8.43 10.02 -5.06
N ALA A 16 7.65 10.35 -6.06
CA ALA A 16 7.80 11.50 -6.91
C ALA A 16 6.42 11.94 -7.39
N TYR A 17 6.29 13.19 -7.76
CA TYR A 17 5.05 13.73 -8.32
C TYR A 17 5.24 14.14 -9.77
N SER A 18 4.20 13.95 -10.56
CA SER A 18 4.06 14.49 -11.91
C SER A 18 2.91 15.48 -11.94
N LYS A 19 3.10 16.60 -12.64
CA LYS A 19 2.08 17.63 -12.86
C LYS A 19 1.57 17.67 -14.31
N ASP A 20 2.07 16.78 -15.15
CA ASP A 20 1.85 16.77 -16.60
C ASP A 20 1.41 15.40 -17.12
N GLY A 21 0.71 14.61 -16.30
CA GLY A 21 0.22 13.31 -16.68
C GLY A 21 1.30 12.22 -16.80
N GLY A 22 2.42 12.38 -16.10
CA GLY A 22 3.50 11.39 -16.06
C GLY A 22 4.61 11.62 -17.08
N GLN A 23 4.60 12.74 -17.80
CA GLN A 23 5.65 13.07 -18.77
C GLN A 23 6.95 13.48 -18.07
N THR A 24 6.84 14.27 -17.00
CA THR A 24 7.97 14.61 -16.13
C THR A 24 7.67 14.27 -14.67
N TRP A 25 8.72 14.00 -13.90
CA TRP A 25 8.63 13.62 -12.50
C TRP A 25 9.60 14.43 -11.66
N GLY A 26 9.10 15.04 -10.58
CA GLY A 26 9.88 15.83 -9.63
C GLY A 26 9.51 15.52 -8.19
N ASP A 27 10.02 16.36 -7.29
CA ASP A 27 9.77 16.26 -5.85
C ASP A 27 10.11 14.87 -5.27
N TRP A 28 11.28 14.34 -5.65
CA TRP A 28 11.76 13.05 -5.21
C TRP A 28 11.99 13.02 -3.70
N HIS A 29 11.33 12.09 -3.01
CA HIS A 29 11.43 11.98 -1.56
C HIS A 29 11.33 10.52 -1.08
N ILE A 30 11.76 10.29 0.16
CA ILE A 30 11.56 9.02 0.86
C ILE A 30 10.23 9.08 1.59
N ILE A 31 9.41 8.04 1.45
CA ILE A 31 8.14 7.92 2.16
C ILE A 31 8.38 7.03 3.38
N GLU A 32 8.70 7.64 4.51
CA GLU A 32 9.09 6.94 5.74
C GLU A 32 8.04 5.95 6.26
N ALA A 33 6.77 6.24 6.04
CA ALA A 33 5.66 5.37 6.42
C ALA A 33 5.58 4.08 5.60
N LEU A 34 6.17 4.03 4.40
CA LEU A 34 6.02 2.91 3.48
C LEU A 34 7.28 2.05 3.45
N PRO A 35 7.24 0.82 4.03
CA PRO A 35 8.36 -0.10 3.93
C PRO A 35 8.56 -0.58 2.49
N ASP A 36 9.79 -0.89 2.14
CA ASP A 36 10.15 -1.49 0.84
C ASP A 36 10.12 -3.04 0.89
N GLY A 37 9.34 -3.61 1.77
CA GLY A 37 9.28 -5.04 2.05
C GLY A 37 10.17 -5.43 3.24
N HIS A 38 10.86 -6.56 3.17
CA HIS A 38 11.74 -7.01 4.24
C HIS A 38 12.87 -6.01 4.52
N GLN A 39 13.03 -5.65 5.80
CA GLN A 39 13.80 -4.49 6.24
C GLN A 39 15.32 -4.73 6.34
N GLN A 40 15.79 -5.97 6.31
CA GLN A 40 17.22 -6.32 6.47
C GLN A 40 17.88 -6.73 5.16
N ARG A 41 17.34 -6.32 4.02
CA ARG A 41 17.88 -6.60 2.69
C ARG A 41 18.10 -5.32 1.92
N SER A 42 19.04 -5.32 1.01
CA SER A 42 19.33 -4.21 0.12
C SER A 42 18.31 -4.04 -1.02
N TYR A 43 17.36 -4.95 -1.13
CA TYR A 43 16.26 -4.92 -2.11
C TYR A 43 14.94 -5.27 -1.43
N GLY A 44 13.85 -4.64 -1.85
CA GLY A 44 12.53 -4.88 -1.31
C GLY A 44 11.67 -5.81 -2.17
N CYS A 45 10.42 -5.97 -1.80
CA CYS A 45 9.41 -6.64 -2.60
C CYS A 45 8.59 -5.64 -3.44
N MET A 46 8.13 -6.05 -4.61
CA MET A 46 7.17 -5.27 -5.38
C MET A 46 5.89 -5.12 -4.56
N GLY A 47 5.42 -3.88 -4.43
CA GLY A 47 4.17 -3.53 -3.77
C GLY A 47 3.14 -3.02 -4.76
N GLY A 48 1.87 -3.09 -4.38
CA GLY A 48 0.76 -2.52 -5.14
C GLY A 48 0.44 -1.10 -4.67
N LEU A 49 -0.03 -0.27 -5.60
CA LEU A 49 -0.60 1.04 -5.31
C LEU A 49 -1.86 1.20 -6.15
N THR A 50 -2.96 1.55 -5.52
CA THR A 50 -4.21 1.84 -6.21
C THR A 50 -4.93 3.02 -5.59
N ARG A 51 -5.79 3.67 -6.37
CA ARG A 51 -6.74 4.67 -5.87
C ARG A 51 -8.07 4.00 -5.60
N LEU A 52 -8.56 4.08 -4.37
CA LEU A 52 -9.86 3.55 -4.00
C LEU A 52 -10.93 4.61 -4.27
N ALA A 53 -11.82 4.33 -5.22
CA ALA A 53 -12.94 5.19 -5.53
C ALA A 53 -14.00 5.10 -4.41
N VAL A 54 -14.11 6.18 -3.65
CA VAL A 54 -15.18 6.41 -2.67
C VAL A 54 -15.65 7.85 -2.86
N LYS A 55 -16.96 8.03 -3.03
CA LYS A 55 -17.54 9.35 -3.30
C LYS A 55 -17.08 10.40 -2.30
N GLY A 56 -16.54 11.51 -2.80
CA GLY A 56 -16.08 12.63 -1.98
C GLY A 56 -14.73 12.43 -1.29
N ARG A 57 -14.00 11.35 -1.60
CA ARG A 57 -12.70 11.06 -0.99
C ARG A 57 -11.66 10.69 -2.05
N ASP A 58 -10.44 11.19 -1.88
CA ASP A 58 -9.26 10.74 -2.63
C ASP A 58 -8.42 9.84 -1.72
N ILE A 59 -8.50 8.53 -1.95
CA ILE A 59 -7.87 7.53 -1.08
C ILE A 59 -6.85 6.75 -1.90
N LEU A 60 -5.60 6.81 -1.48
CA LEU A 60 -4.57 5.91 -1.98
C LEU A 60 -4.42 4.71 -1.04
N VAL A 61 -4.34 3.52 -1.60
CA VAL A 61 -4.06 2.28 -0.86
C VAL A 61 -2.79 1.67 -1.39
N PHE A 62 -1.87 1.36 -0.48
CA PHE A 62 -0.57 0.75 -0.79
C PHE A 62 -0.45 -0.60 -0.09
N SER A 63 0.09 -1.61 -0.77
CA SER A 63 0.39 -2.92 -0.19
C SER A 63 1.86 -3.24 -0.27
N ASN A 64 2.40 -3.80 0.80
CA ASN A 64 3.72 -4.44 0.83
C ASN A 64 3.89 -5.24 2.12
N LEU A 65 5.00 -5.98 2.18
CA LEU A 65 5.43 -6.63 3.42
C LEU A 65 5.79 -5.59 4.48
N ASP A 66 5.43 -5.86 5.72
CA ASP A 66 5.78 -5.00 6.88
C ASP A 66 6.46 -5.84 7.95
N THR A 67 7.68 -6.24 7.70
CA THR A 67 8.49 -7.07 8.59
C THR A 67 9.75 -6.32 9.01
N SER A 68 10.17 -6.49 10.25
CA SER A 68 11.41 -5.93 10.80
C SER A 68 12.65 -6.80 10.54
N ASN A 69 12.49 -7.93 9.88
CA ASN A 69 13.56 -8.90 9.60
C ASN A 69 13.75 -9.12 8.09
N ALA A 70 14.59 -10.08 7.72
CA ALA A 70 14.86 -10.43 6.33
C ALA A 70 13.85 -11.41 5.71
N LYS A 71 12.79 -11.81 6.44
CA LYS A 71 11.79 -12.74 5.93
C LYS A 71 10.78 -12.05 5.03
N ARG A 72 10.24 -12.80 4.09
CA ARG A 72 9.13 -12.38 3.23
C ARG A 72 7.81 -12.85 3.85
N GLU A 73 7.22 -11.98 4.66
CA GLU A 73 6.00 -12.27 5.43
C GLU A 73 5.23 -10.97 5.72
N LYS A 74 4.04 -11.07 6.30
CA LYS A 74 3.25 -9.96 6.82
C LYS A 74 2.81 -8.98 5.75
N ILE A 75 2.07 -9.48 4.74
CA ILE A 75 1.46 -8.58 3.75
C ILE A 75 0.49 -7.63 4.45
N THR A 76 0.76 -6.35 4.29
CA THR A 76 0.10 -5.26 5.00
C THR A 76 -0.36 -4.21 4.01
N VAL A 77 -1.51 -3.61 4.24
CA VAL A 77 -2.01 -2.47 3.49
C VAL A 77 -1.95 -1.20 4.31
N ARG A 78 -1.74 -0.08 3.64
CA ARG A 78 -1.74 1.26 4.22
C ARG A 78 -2.62 2.18 3.39
N ALA A 79 -3.22 3.18 4.02
CA ALA A 79 -4.04 4.16 3.31
C ALA A 79 -3.60 5.60 3.60
N SER A 80 -3.71 6.42 2.57
CA SER A 80 -3.51 7.86 2.60
C SER A 80 -4.78 8.56 2.13
N PHE A 81 -5.08 9.71 2.75
CA PHE A 81 -6.27 10.54 2.47
C PHE A 81 -5.89 11.95 2.01
N ASP A 82 -4.61 12.18 1.74
CA ASP A 82 -4.00 13.47 1.43
C ASP A 82 -3.02 13.39 0.25
N ALA A 83 -3.36 12.56 -0.74
CA ALA A 83 -2.56 12.32 -1.95
C ALA A 83 -1.15 11.75 -1.67
N GLY A 84 -1.03 10.92 -0.64
CA GLY A 84 0.21 10.19 -0.31
C GLY A 84 1.18 10.97 0.58
N LYS A 85 0.79 12.12 1.13
CA LYS A 85 1.63 12.90 2.04
C LYS A 85 1.77 12.20 3.39
N THR A 86 0.67 11.69 3.92
CA THR A 86 0.65 10.88 5.15
C THR A 86 -0.06 9.54 4.93
N TRP A 87 0.24 8.57 5.78
CA TRP A 87 -0.29 7.20 5.71
C TRP A 87 -0.75 6.74 7.10
N PRO A 88 -1.83 7.35 7.64
CA PRO A 88 -2.26 7.14 9.03
C PRO A 88 -2.83 5.75 9.28
N VAL A 89 -3.36 5.09 8.26
CA VAL A 89 -4.01 3.77 8.40
C VAL A 89 -3.07 2.65 7.97
N LYS A 90 -2.99 1.61 8.80
CA LYS A 90 -2.22 0.39 8.56
C LYS A 90 -3.01 -0.84 9.01
N ARG A 91 -3.15 -1.83 8.12
CA ARG A 91 -3.83 -3.08 8.42
C ARG A 91 -3.03 -4.29 7.91
N LEU A 92 -2.83 -5.26 8.80
CA LEU A 92 -2.27 -6.55 8.42
C LEU A 92 -3.35 -7.37 7.69
N VAL A 93 -3.01 -7.87 6.49
CA VAL A 93 -3.89 -8.74 5.70
C VAL A 93 -3.64 -10.20 6.03
N PHE A 94 -2.37 -10.59 6.09
CA PHE A 94 -1.97 -11.96 6.41
C PHE A 94 -0.60 -11.97 7.10
N ASP A 95 -0.50 -12.67 8.24
CA ASP A 95 0.70 -12.70 9.09
C ASP A 95 1.77 -13.71 8.62
N GLY A 96 1.44 -14.59 7.70
CA GLY A 96 2.34 -15.65 7.22
C GLY A 96 3.19 -15.26 6.02
N PRO A 97 3.85 -16.27 5.41
CA PRO A 97 4.70 -16.09 4.23
C PRO A 97 3.97 -15.38 3.10
N SER A 98 4.55 -14.29 2.63
CA SER A 98 4.02 -13.47 1.55
C SER A 98 5.14 -12.70 0.86
N ALA A 99 4.97 -12.34 -0.42
CA ALA A 99 6.02 -11.67 -1.16
C ALA A 99 5.48 -10.53 -2.04
N TYR A 100 5.56 -10.66 -3.36
CA TYR A 100 5.14 -9.59 -4.26
C TYR A 100 3.62 -9.39 -4.22
N SER A 101 3.18 -8.16 -4.41
CA SER A 101 1.77 -7.84 -4.39
C SER A 101 1.39 -6.83 -5.47
N SER A 102 0.14 -6.93 -5.92
CA SER A 102 -0.50 -6.03 -6.85
C SER A 102 -1.93 -5.77 -6.38
N MET A 103 -2.44 -4.58 -6.64
CA MET A 103 -3.81 -4.22 -6.25
C MET A 103 -4.56 -3.53 -7.39
N THR A 104 -5.87 -3.68 -7.36
CA THR A 104 -6.80 -2.86 -8.11
C THR A 104 -8.00 -2.51 -7.25
N SER A 105 -8.61 -1.37 -7.49
CA SER A 105 -9.91 -1.00 -6.93
C SER A 105 -11.05 -1.38 -7.86
N GLY A 106 -12.22 -1.57 -7.30
CA GLY A 106 -13.45 -1.74 -8.06
C GLY A 106 -13.76 -0.49 -8.88
N ARG A 107 -14.49 -0.69 -9.98
CA ARG A 107 -14.83 0.37 -10.92
C ARG A 107 -15.96 1.24 -10.35
N PRO A 108 -15.84 2.59 -10.40
CA PRO A 108 -16.92 3.49 -10.03
C PRO A 108 -18.22 3.21 -10.80
N GLY A 109 -19.35 3.33 -10.13
CA GLY A 109 -20.68 3.10 -10.70
C GLY A 109 -21.04 1.62 -10.95
N THR A 110 -20.32 0.68 -10.36
CA THR A 110 -20.61 -0.76 -10.43
C THR A 110 -20.72 -1.36 -9.02
N ASP A 111 -21.19 -2.60 -8.91
CA ASP A 111 -21.26 -3.35 -7.65
C ASP A 111 -19.89 -3.59 -6.99
N THR A 112 -18.83 -3.28 -7.70
CA THR A 112 -17.46 -3.40 -7.19
C THR A 112 -16.91 -2.08 -6.62
N GLU A 113 -17.65 -0.98 -6.75
CA GLU A 113 -17.21 0.32 -6.18
C GLU A 113 -16.96 0.22 -4.67
N GLY A 114 -15.89 0.85 -4.21
CA GLY A 114 -15.50 0.82 -2.81
C GLY A 114 -14.73 -0.43 -2.35
N TRP A 115 -14.54 -1.40 -3.25
CA TRP A 115 -13.77 -2.61 -2.97
C TRP A 115 -12.34 -2.51 -3.50
N VAL A 116 -11.40 -3.14 -2.78
CA VAL A 116 -10.02 -3.38 -3.20
C VAL A 116 -9.80 -4.87 -3.34
N TYR A 117 -9.13 -5.25 -4.41
CA TYR A 117 -8.68 -6.61 -4.68
C TYR A 117 -7.15 -6.62 -4.63
N LEU A 118 -6.61 -7.32 -3.65
CA LEU A 118 -5.17 -7.47 -3.43
C LEU A 118 -4.75 -8.89 -3.81
N HIS A 119 -3.97 -9.01 -4.87
CA HIS A 119 -3.27 -10.26 -5.19
C HIS A 119 -1.87 -10.22 -4.58
N PHE A 120 -1.47 -11.30 -3.93
CA PHE A 120 -0.12 -11.44 -3.38
C PHE A 120 0.38 -12.88 -3.45
N GLU A 121 1.68 -13.04 -3.61
CA GLU A 121 2.35 -14.34 -3.50
C GLU A 121 2.32 -14.80 -2.05
N GLY A 122 2.00 -16.09 -1.82
CA GLY A 122 1.86 -16.68 -0.49
C GLY A 122 0.41 -16.83 -0.06
N GLY A 123 0.19 -16.90 1.25
CA GLY A 123 -1.12 -17.10 1.86
C GLY A 123 -1.20 -18.42 2.62
N PRO A 124 -2.39 -18.77 3.18
CA PRO A 124 -2.54 -19.92 4.07
C PRO A 124 -2.20 -21.30 3.46
N LYS A 125 -2.28 -21.37 2.13
CA LYS A 125 -2.01 -22.62 1.37
C LYS A 125 -0.75 -22.52 0.50
N GLY A 126 0.04 -21.44 0.64
CA GLY A 126 1.12 -21.11 -0.29
C GLY A 126 0.60 -20.66 -1.66
N GLY A 127 1.48 -20.62 -2.68
CA GLY A 127 1.11 -20.18 -4.04
C GLY A 127 0.81 -18.70 -4.12
N SER A 128 -0.42 -18.34 -4.49
CA SER A 128 -0.90 -16.95 -4.50
C SER A 128 -2.33 -16.83 -3.96
N THR A 129 -2.63 -15.66 -3.42
CA THR A 129 -3.91 -15.36 -2.76
C THR A 129 -4.48 -14.04 -3.28
N VAL A 130 -5.80 -14.00 -3.43
CA VAL A 130 -6.54 -12.74 -3.64
C VAL A 130 -7.33 -12.45 -2.38
N ALA A 131 -7.03 -11.32 -1.74
CA ALA A 131 -7.83 -10.76 -0.65
C ALA A 131 -8.74 -9.66 -1.20
N LYS A 132 -9.98 -9.63 -0.73
CA LYS A 132 -10.97 -8.60 -1.05
C LYS A 132 -11.36 -7.88 0.23
N PHE A 133 -11.29 -6.56 0.24
CA PHE A 133 -11.67 -5.73 1.38
C PHE A 133 -12.20 -4.38 0.93
N ASN A 134 -12.84 -3.66 1.83
CA ASN A 134 -13.40 -2.33 1.59
C ASN A 134 -12.84 -1.30 2.60
N LEU A 135 -13.29 -0.05 2.47
CA LEU A 135 -12.85 1.03 3.35
C LEU A 135 -13.23 0.79 4.81
N ALA A 136 -14.40 0.19 5.09
CA ALA A 136 -14.83 -0.11 6.45
C ALA A 136 -13.84 -1.03 7.16
N TRP A 137 -13.49 -2.13 6.51
CA TRP A 137 -12.47 -3.05 7.02
C TRP A 137 -11.12 -2.37 7.18
N LEU A 138 -10.72 -1.57 6.20
CA LEU A 138 -9.43 -0.89 6.22
C LEU A 138 -9.31 0.07 7.42
N LEU A 139 -10.36 0.79 7.74
CA LEU A 139 -10.39 1.74 8.85
C LEU A 139 -10.53 1.05 10.21
N GLU A 140 -11.53 0.21 10.39
CA GLU A 140 -11.87 -0.52 11.63
C GLU A 140 -11.54 0.28 12.91
N GLY A 141 -12.15 1.47 13.01
CA GLY A 141 -11.98 2.37 14.14
C GLY A 141 -10.70 3.24 14.11
N THR A 142 -9.86 3.12 13.09
CA THR A 142 -8.68 3.97 12.92
C THR A 142 -9.07 5.29 12.27
N PRO A 143 -8.67 6.45 12.83
CA PRO A 143 -8.95 7.75 12.23
C PRO A 143 -8.19 7.93 10.91
N THR A 144 -8.76 8.69 9.99
CA THR A 144 -8.16 8.97 8.68
C THR A 144 -7.01 9.99 8.73
N GLY A 145 -6.74 10.56 9.90
CA GLY A 145 -5.69 11.56 10.10
C GLY A 145 -6.10 13.00 9.73
N ASP A 146 -7.17 13.17 8.97
CA ASP A 146 -7.71 14.49 8.57
C ASP A 146 -8.85 14.96 9.47
N GLY A 147 -9.14 14.23 10.55
CA GLY A 147 -10.24 14.51 11.48
C GLY A 147 -11.63 14.10 10.97
N ALA A 148 -11.72 13.60 9.73
CA ALA A 148 -12.98 13.14 9.15
C ALA A 148 -13.00 11.61 9.06
N VAL A 149 -13.90 10.97 9.79
CA VAL A 149 -14.17 9.53 9.61
C VAL A 149 -15.16 9.40 8.46
N PRO A 150 -14.87 8.62 7.40
CA PRO A 150 -15.82 8.39 6.34
C PRO A 150 -17.10 7.77 6.91
N ARG A 151 -18.23 8.37 6.60
CA ARG A 151 -19.53 7.70 6.80
C ARG A 151 -19.66 6.68 5.66
N LEU A 152 -19.76 5.44 6.04
CA LEU A 152 -20.01 4.34 5.12
C LEU A 152 -21.48 4.30 4.74
#